data_6a37820d074f4414f3d5e6af12ed8ade
#
_entry.id   6a37820d074f4414f3d5e6af12ed8ade
#
_cell.length_a   1.000
_cell.length_b   1.000
_cell.length_c   1.000
_cell.angle_alpha   90.00
_cell.angle_beta   90.00
_cell.angle_gamma   90.00
#
_symmetry.space_group_name_H-M   'P 1'
#
loop_
_entity.id
_entity.type
_entity.pdbx_description
1 polymer ?
#
loop_
_entity_poly.entity_id
_entity_poly.type
_entity_poly.pdbx_seq_one_letter_code
_entity_poly.pdbx_strand_id
1 'polypeptide(L)'
;MCWKIVTFTFAFVFGLALRPVAAQVPETFTKIWNDAALQERMRLNIEQHRKGDAVIQVVDSAGKPIPEATLVIQQRSHEFLFGCNLFVLGQLSTTELNARYESAFTNLFNFATVPFYWGDLEPEQGKPRFAEGSPYVWRRPPPDRLVKWCLAHGITPKGHALMYVKNMFMPAWTARNDPETLRVQSAKHMAEIAGRYGRDIPIWDVVNEDIPRRRDTNQWPAVGADFLPWSFREAGRLLPKQARLLINDGTHEAHDTPGVYEALIKGLQQEGAPVNGIGIQFHVYNRAGVLNGKSLPPAQISAVYERFGKLGLPLYITEITVPGNGDNGAELQAAIVENLYRLWFSTPGIAGVTWWNLGDGAAFLEENKALGGLLDKDMKPKPAYLALDRLINTEWKTALRLESDAAGKVSFRGFLGKYSIRITVGANTRDYAFNLSRSSVPSLTTFQLD
;
A
#
# COMPACT_ATOMS: atom_id res chain seq x y z
N MET A 1 35.17 -66.17 41.40
CA MET A 1 35.01 -64.73 41.11
C MET A 1 33.82 -64.56 40.15
N CYS A 2 32.66 -64.22 40.74
CA CYS A 2 31.42 -64.03 39.97
C CYS A 2 31.28 -62.52 39.64
N TRP A 3 31.23 -62.19 38.36
CA TRP A 3 30.90 -60.87 37.90
C TRP A 3 29.36 -60.77 37.70
N LYS A 4 28.74 -59.85 38.45
CA LYS A 4 27.32 -59.45 38.26
C LYS A 4 27.23 -58.40 37.15
N ILE A 5 26.50 -58.73 36.10
CA ILE A 5 26.12 -57.80 35.02
C ILE A 5 24.91 -57.00 35.55
N VAL A 6 25.06 -55.67 35.64
CA VAL A 6 23.97 -54.75 35.95
C VAL A 6 23.45 -54.21 34.62
N THR A 7 22.21 -54.57 34.27
CA THR A 7 21.49 -54.10 33.09
C THR A 7 20.78 -52.82 33.46
N PHE A 8 21.18 -51.68 32.85
CA PHE A 8 20.41 -50.42 32.91
C PHE A 8 19.33 -50.39 31.82
N THR A 9 18.07 -50.38 32.23
CA THR A 9 16.95 -50.16 31.35
C THR A 9 16.68 -48.67 31.22
N PHE A 10 16.97 -48.06 30.04
CA PHE A 10 16.58 -46.71 29.74
C PHE A 10 15.11 -46.68 29.30
N ALA A 11 14.24 -46.12 30.14
CA ALA A 11 12.86 -45.81 29.74
C ALA A 11 12.86 -44.56 28.91
N PHE A 12 12.61 -44.69 27.60
CA PHE A 12 12.32 -43.56 26.71
C PHE A 12 10.90 -43.08 27.04
N VAL A 13 10.80 -41.92 27.69
CA VAL A 13 9.54 -41.17 27.82
C VAL A 13 9.33 -40.42 26.47
N PHE A 14 8.47 -40.96 25.62
CA PHE A 14 7.94 -40.26 24.46
C PHE A 14 7.08 -39.09 24.98
N GLY A 15 7.68 -37.89 25.08
CA GLY A 15 6.91 -36.66 25.22
C GLY A 15 6.10 -36.44 23.94
N LEU A 16 4.80 -36.64 24.01
CA LEU A 16 3.86 -36.14 23.00
C LEU A 16 3.99 -34.60 23.01
N ALA A 17 4.79 -34.06 22.10
CA ALA A 17 4.73 -32.67 21.76
C ALA A 17 3.34 -32.42 21.16
N LEU A 18 2.44 -31.82 21.94
CA LEU A 18 1.19 -31.26 21.44
C LEU A 18 1.56 -30.28 20.31
N ARG A 19 1.39 -30.72 19.06
CA ARG A 19 1.43 -29.80 17.94
C ARG A 19 0.32 -28.77 18.19
N PRO A 20 0.62 -27.46 18.15
CA PRO A 20 -0.44 -26.48 18.21
C PRO A 20 -1.46 -26.83 17.12
N VAL A 21 -2.71 -26.99 17.52
CA VAL A 21 -3.84 -27.16 16.59
C VAL A 21 -3.79 -25.93 15.70
N ALA A 22 -3.45 -26.11 14.42
CA ALA A 22 -3.48 -25.02 13.45
C ALA A 22 -4.88 -24.41 13.54
N ALA A 23 -4.95 -23.11 13.75
CA ALA A 23 -6.22 -22.38 13.85
C ALA A 23 -7.09 -22.73 12.64
N GLN A 24 -8.22 -23.33 12.88
CA GLN A 24 -9.08 -23.76 11.79
C GLN A 24 -9.85 -22.54 11.29
N VAL A 25 -9.45 -22.02 10.12
CA VAL A 25 -10.20 -20.99 9.41
C VAL A 25 -11.62 -21.54 9.14
N PRO A 26 -12.70 -20.77 9.41
CA PRO A 26 -14.06 -21.26 9.23
C PRO A 26 -14.30 -21.81 7.82
N GLU A 27 -14.94 -22.98 7.74
CA GLU A 27 -15.23 -23.64 6.45
C GLU A 27 -16.02 -22.73 5.50
N THR A 28 -16.96 -21.96 6.04
CA THR A 28 -17.74 -20.98 5.26
C THR A 28 -16.83 -19.97 4.57
N PHE A 29 -15.84 -19.42 5.29
CA PHE A 29 -14.86 -18.49 4.70
C PHE A 29 -14.06 -19.17 3.59
N THR A 30 -13.51 -20.34 3.89
CA THR A 30 -12.71 -21.13 2.93
C THR A 30 -13.51 -21.46 1.67
N LYS A 31 -14.78 -21.88 1.81
CA LYS A 31 -15.64 -22.19 0.67
C LYS A 31 -15.91 -20.96 -0.22
N ILE A 32 -16.19 -19.79 0.38
CA ILE A 32 -16.48 -18.57 -0.36
C ILE A 32 -15.24 -18.08 -1.13
N TRP A 33 -14.08 -18.09 -0.49
CA TRP A 33 -12.86 -17.57 -1.09
C TRP A 33 -12.17 -18.57 -2.03
N ASN A 34 -12.35 -19.88 -1.85
CA ASN A 34 -11.83 -20.92 -2.75
C ASN A 34 -12.84 -21.32 -3.85
N ASP A 35 -13.86 -20.50 -4.10
CA ASP A 35 -14.73 -20.67 -5.26
C ASP A 35 -13.89 -20.72 -6.55
N ALA A 36 -14.08 -21.78 -7.33
CA ALA A 36 -13.24 -22.04 -8.50
C ALA A 36 -13.34 -20.93 -9.57
N ALA A 37 -14.54 -20.36 -9.77
CA ALA A 37 -14.74 -19.28 -10.73
C ALA A 37 -14.08 -17.98 -10.26
N LEU A 38 -14.13 -17.69 -8.95
CA LEU A 38 -13.43 -16.56 -8.36
C LEU A 38 -11.91 -16.70 -8.52
N GLN A 39 -11.36 -17.86 -8.18
CA GLN A 39 -9.92 -18.11 -8.26
C GLN A 39 -9.40 -18.01 -9.70
N GLU A 40 -10.12 -18.61 -10.65
CA GLU A 40 -9.75 -18.53 -12.07
C GLU A 40 -9.85 -17.11 -12.62
N ARG A 41 -10.90 -16.35 -12.27
CA ARG A 41 -11.01 -14.94 -12.63
C ARG A 41 -9.84 -14.10 -12.08
N MET A 42 -9.47 -14.30 -10.81
CA MET A 42 -8.31 -13.61 -10.22
C MET A 42 -7.02 -13.97 -10.94
N ARG A 43 -6.80 -15.24 -11.26
CA ARG A 43 -5.62 -15.71 -12.00
C ARG A 43 -5.53 -15.06 -13.38
N LEU A 44 -6.61 -15.10 -14.15
CA LEU A 44 -6.69 -14.51 -15.50
C LEU A 44 -6.46 -12.99 -15.47
N ASN A 45 -7.07 -12.30 -14.51
CA ASN A 45 -6.90 -10.87 -14.36
C ASN A 45 -5.46 -10.48 -13.99
N ILE A 46 -4.77 -11.25 -13.14
CA ILE A 46 -3.35 -11.03 -12.83
C ILE A 46 -2.52 -11.18 -14.10
N GLU A 47 -2.72 -12.24 -14.87
CA GLU A 47 -2.01 -12.45 -16.13
C GLU A 47 -2.24 -11.30 -17.11
N GLN A 48 -3.46 -10.82 -17.23
CA GLN A 48 -3.84 -9.79 -18.19
C GLN A 48 -3.44 -8.38 -17.75
N HIS A 49 -3.55 -8.07 -16.46
CA HIS A 49 -3.47 -6.70 -15.97
C HIS A 49 -2.20 -6.39 -15.16
N ARG A 50 -1.47 -7.40 -14.70
CA ARG A 50 -0.26 -7.21 -13.87
C ARG A 50 1.02 -7.66 -14.54
N LYS A 51 0.92 -8.35 -15.70
CA LYS A 51 2.07 -8.80 -16.47
C LYS A 51 2.08 -8.17 -17.86
N GLY A 52 3.29 -8.12 -18.43
CA GLY A 52 3.53 -7.67 -19.79
C GLY A 52 4.60 -8.50 -20.46
N ASP A 53 4.67 -8.40 -21.80
CA ASP A 53 5.65 -9.09 -22.62
C ASP A 53 6.82 -8.14 -22.94
N ALA A 54 8.04 -8.65 -22.88
CA ALA A 54 9.27 -7.95 -23.20
C ALA A 54 10.11 -8.73 -24.18
N VAL A 55 10.78 -8.01 -25.09
CA VAL A 55 11.81 -8.54 -25.96
C VAL A 55 13.09 -7.73 -25.72
N ILE A 56 14.16 -8.42 -25.36
CA ILE A 56 15.49 -7.84 -25.15
C ILE A 56 16.39 -8.34 -26.27
N GLN A 57 17.15 -7.45 -26.89
CA GLN A 57 18.18 -7.79 -27.86
C GLN A 57 19.56 -7.42 -27.29
N VAL A 58 20.48 -8.35 -27.33
CA VAL A 58 21.89 -8.15 -26.93
C VAL A 58 22.73 -8.01 -28.18
N VAL A 59 23.52 -6.94 -28.24
CA VAL A 59 24.42 -6.65 -29.38
C VAL A 59 25.82 -6.32 -28.87
N ASP A 60 26.84 -6.51 -29.76
CA ASP A 60 28.20 -6.04 -29.52
C ASP A 60 28.33 -4.51 -29.81
N SER A 61 29.54 -3.98 -29.66
CA SER A 61 29.87 -2.58 -29.94
C SER A 61 29.65 -2.15 -31.39
N ALA A 62 29.64 -3.09 -32.34
CA ALA A 62 29.35 -2.88 -33.77
C ALA A 62 27.84 -3.02 -34.10
N GLY A 63 26.98 -3.31 -33.10
CA GLY A 63 25.55 -3.53 -33.27
C GLY A 63 25.18 -4.93 -33.78
N LYS A 64 26.15 -5.87 -33.84
CA LYS A 64 25.91 -7.23 -34.27
C LYS A 64 25.25 -8.04 -33.12
N PRO A 65 24.22 -8.84 -33.41
CA PRO A 65 23.59 -9.69 -32.41
C PRO A 65 24.56 -10.66 -31.73
N ILE A 66 24.45 -10.80 -30.42
CA ILE A 66 25.24 -11.76 -29.63
C ILE A 66 24.33 -12.94 -29.26
N PRO A 67 24.49 -14.13 -29.84
CA PRO A 67 23.81 -15.35 -29.42
C PRO A 67 24.41 -15.90 -28.13
N GLU A 68 23.63 -16.77 -27.43
CA GLU A 68 24.06 -17.50 -26.23
C GLU A 68 24.51 -16.59 -25.07
N ALA A 69 24.12 -15.30 -25.08
CA ALA A 69 24.31 -14.43 -23.95
C ALA A 69 23.39 -14.87 -22.80
N THR A 70 23.95 -15.08 -21.63
CA THR A 70 23.15 -15.38 -20.42
C THR A 70 22.58 -14.10 -19.81
N LEU A 71 21.25 -14.04 -19.63
CA LEU A 71 20.54 -12.95 -18.97
C LEU A 71 19.95 -13.42 -17.64
N VAL A 72 20.36 -12.79 -16.53
CA VAL A 72 19.71 -12.93 -15.22
C VAL A 72 18.81 -11.72 -15.03
N ILE A 73 17.50 -11.95 -15.08
CA ILE A 73 16.44 -10.93 -15.05
C ILE A 73 15.79 -10.97 -13.67
N GLN A 74 15.85 -9.85 -12.93
CA GLN A 74 15.32 -9.77 -11.58
C GLN A 74 14.46 -8.52 -11.42
N GLN A 75 13.18 -8.70 -11.09
CA GLN A 75 12.30 -7.59 -10.72
C GLN A 75 12.77 -6.97 -9.41
N ARG A 76 12.90 -5.66 -9.38
CA ARG A 76 13.34 -4.86 -8.22
C ARG A 76 12.17 -4.19 -7.52
N SER A 77 11.16 -3.74 -8.28
CA SER A 77 9.98 -3.09 -7.73
C SER A 77 8.79 -3.34 -8.66
N HIS A 78 7.60 -3.46 -8.08
CA HIS A 78 6.35 -3.51 -8.83
C HIS A 78 5.94 -2.13 -9.34
N GLU A 79 5.19 -2.06 -10.46
CA GLU A 79 4.41 -0.90 -10.86
C GLU A 79 3.22 -0.71 -9.89
N PHE A 80 2.60 -1.81 -9.46
CA PHE A 80 1.56 -1.81 -8.44
C PHE A 80 2.11 -1.34 -7.09
N LEU A 81 1.36 -0.46 -6.40
CA LEU A 81 1.81 0.15 -5.16
C LEU A 81 1.36 -0.68 -3.95
N PHE A 82 2.30 -1.34 -3.30
CA PHE A 82 2.11 -1.98 -2.00
C PHE A 82 2.64 -1.04 -0.93
N GLY A 83 1.80 -0.62 0.01
CA GLY A 83 2.16 0.44 0.96
C GLY A 83 1.75 0.21 2.39
N CYS A 84 2.29 1.08 3.25
CA CYS A 84 1.88 1.25 4.64
C CYS A 84 2.07 2.71 5.08
N ASN A 85 1.45 3.14 6.20
CA ASN A 85 1.76 4.45 6.74
C ASN A 85 3.13 4.47 7.44
N LEU A 86 3.77 5.66 7.45
CA LEU A 86 5.06 5.91 8.10
C LEU A 86 4.92 6.66 9.43
N PHE A 87 3.78 6.57 10.08
CA PHE A 87 3.44 7.44 11.21
C PHE A 87 4.34 7.27 12.42
N VAL A 88 5.05 6.16 12.55
CA VAL A 88 5.96 5.90 13.67
C VAL A 88 7.43 5.72 13.27
N LEU A 89 7.80 6.10 12.03
CA LEU A 89 9.18 5.97 11.56
C LEU A 89 10.14 6.72 12.49
N GLY A 90 11.08 5.97 13.10
CA GLY A 90 12.06 6.51 14.03
C GLY A 90 11.49 7.01 15.36
N GLN A 91 10.27 6.60 15.73
CA GLN A 91 9.62 6.98 16.98
C GLN A 91 9.43 5.81 17.97
N LEU A 92 9.86 4.61 17.61
CA LEU A 92 9.81 3.47 18.53
C LEU A 92 10.87 3.62 19.64
N SER A 93 10.63 2.96 20.77
CA SER A 93 11.36 3.20 22.02
C SER A 93 12.85 2.84 21.99
N THR A 94 13.28 1.97 21.06
CA THR A 94 14.68 1.56 20.92
C THR A 94 15.16 1.63 19.48
N THR A 95 16.47 1.79 19.30
CA THR A 95 17.11 1.74 17.97
C THR A 95 16.85 0.41 17.28
N GLU A 96 16.84 -0.70 18.03
CA GLU A 96 16.59 -2.03 17.49
C GLU A 96 15.16 -2.17 16.91
N LEU A 97 14.15 -1.69 17.66
CA LEU A 97 12.76 -1.71 17.18
C LEU A 97 12.58 -0.85 15.92
N ASN A 98 13.22 0.34 15.87
CA ASN A 98 13.21 1.17 14.68
C ASN A 98 13.87 0.47 13.48
N ALA A 99 15.03 -0.17 13.68
CA ALA A 99 15.71 -0.91 12.63
C ALA A 99 14.86 -2.10 12.10
N ARG A 100 14.19 -2.84 12.98
CA ARG A 100 13.27 -3.93 12.59
C ARG A 100 12.08 -3.39 11.81
N TYR A 101 11.47 -2.28 12.25
CA TYR A 101 10.38 -1.61 11.56
C TYR A 101 10.81 -1.19 10.15
N GLU A 102 11.94 -0.51 10.00
CA GLU A 102 12.46 -0.05 8.70
C GLU A 102 12.79 -1.22 7.76
N SER A 103 13.43 -2.27 8.28
CA SER A 103 13.73 -3.48 7.53
C SER A 103 12.47 -4.19 7.04
N ALA A 104 11.47 -4.35 7.91
CA ALA A 104 10.20 -4.97 7.55
C ALA A 104 9.41 -4.10 6.55
N PHE A 105 9.46 -2.78 6.69
CA PHE A 105 8.81 -1.86 5.75
C PHE A 105 9.41 -1.97 4.35
N THR A 106 10.73 -1.83 4.24
CA THR A 106 11.44 -1.84 2.96
C THR A 106 11.43 -3.20 2.25
N ASN A 107 11.23 -4.30 3.00
CA ASN A 107 11.08 -5.63 2.43
C ASN A 107 9.74 -5.81 1.67
N LEU A 108 8.65 -5.21 2.15
CA LEU A 108 7.32 -5.40 1.57
C LEU A 108 6.86 -4.25 0.67
N PHE A 109 7.19 -3.00 1.03
CA PHE A 109 6.50 -1.84 0.53
C PHE A 109 7.36 -0.97 -0.40
N ASN A 110 6.76 -0.56 -1.51
CA ASN A 110 7.27 0.42 -2.46
C ASN A 110 6.47 1.73 -2.42
N PHE A 111 5.55 1.87 -1.44
CA PHE A 111 4.63 2.98 -1.30
C PHE A 111 4.44 3.33 0.18
N ALA A 112 4.30 4.62 0.51
CA ALA A 112 4.19 5.04 1.90
C ALA A 112 3.24 6.23 2.08
N THR A 113 2.38 6.19 3.10
CA THR A 113 1.55 7.32 3.50
C THR A 113 2.28 8.20 4.52
N VAL A 114 2.48 9.47 4.15
CA VAL A 114 3.12 10.51 4.97
C VAL A 114 2.03 11.39 5.60
N PRO A 115 2.03 11.60 6.95
CA PRO A 115 0.98 12.36 7.63
C PRO A 115 1.16 13.86 7.47
N PHE A 116 0.06 14.55 7.10
CA PHE A 116 -0.06 16.01 7.03
C PHE A 116 -1.25 16.53 7.84
N TYR A 117 -1.56 15.91 8.97
CA TYR A 117 -2.63 16.36 9.86
C TYR A 117 -2.34 17.76 10.36
N TRP A 118 -3.16 18.73 9.98
CA TRP A 118 -2.88 20.17 10.18
C TRP A 118 -2.62 20.53 11.65
N GLY A 119 -3.45 20.02 12.58
CA GLY A 119 -3.30 20.29 14.00
C GLY A 119 -1.98 19.85 14.60
N ASP A 120 -1.45 18.71 14.13
CA ASP A 120 -0.16 18.18 14.55
C ASP A 120 1.01 18.81 13.75
N LEU A 121 0.74 19.24 12.53
CA LEU A 121 1.75 19.84 11.65
C LEU A 121 2.02 21.32 12.00
N GLU A 122 0.99 22.08 12.38
CA GLU A 122 1.08 23.50 12.73
C GLU A 122 0.29 23.80 14.01
N PRO A 123 0.71 23.28 15.19
CA PRO A 123 0.01 23.52 16.45
C PRO A 123 -0.01 24.99 16.86
N GLU A 124 1.02 25.77 16.49
CA GLU A 124 1.10 27.21 16.64
C GLU A 124 1.09 27.87 15.27
N GLN A 125 0.26 28.92 15.12
CA GLN A 125 0.11 29.65 13.87
C GLN A 125 1.46 30.22 13.35
N GLY A 126 1.80 29.91 12.11
CA GLY A 126 3.04 30.34 11.47
C GLY A 126 4.29 29.53 11.85
N LYS A 127 4.12 28.43 12.63
CA LYS A 127 5.25 27.56 13.04
C LYS A 127 5.04 26.11 12.60
N PRO A 128 5.06 25.81 11.30
CA PRO A 128 4.86 24.45 10.81
C PRO A 128 6.05 23.54 11.16
N ARG A 129 5.74 22.30 11.57
CA ARG A 129 6.69 21.27 11.98
C ARG A 129 7.22 20.46 10.77
N PHE A 130 7.70 21.12 9.72
CA PHE A 130 8.23 20.42 8.53
C PHE A 130 9.60 19.81 8.76
N ALA A 131 10.51 20.54 9.41
CA ALA A 131 11.92 20.18 9.55
C ALA A 131 12.16 19.01 10.49
N GLU A 132 13.22 18.22 10.22
CA GLU A 132 13.61 17.04 11.03
C GLU A 132 13.80 17.36 12.53
N GLY A 133 14.24 18.56 12.88
CA GLY A 133 14.42 19.05 14.26
C GLY A 133 13.16 19.60 14.94
N SER A 134 11.99 19.50 14.31
CA SER A 134 10.74 19.99 14.90
C SER A 134 10.36 19.26 16.20
N PRO A 135 9.57 19.89 17.09
CA PRO A 135 9.13 19.27 18.34
C PRO A 135 8.48 17.89 18.10
N TYR A 136 8.73 16.95 19.02
CA TYR A 136 8.21 15.60 18.97
C TYR A 136 6.68 15.58 19.13
N VAL A 137 6.00 14.91 18.19
CA VAL A 137 4.59 14.51 18.34
C VAL A 137 4.49 13.04 17.96
N TRP A 138 3.92 12.24 18.87
CA TRP A 138 3.75 10.81 18.64
C TRP A 138 2.91 10.52 17.39
N ARG A 139 3.39 9.58 16.57
CA ARG A 139 2.79 9.23 15.28
C ARG A 139 2.78 10.36 14.23
N ARG A 140 3.52 11.44 14.47
CA ARG A 140 3.65 12.57 13.53
C ARG A 140 5.11 12.98 13.39
N PRO A 141 5.98 12.08 12.90
CA PRO A 141 7.34 12.49 12.56
C PRO A 141 7.29 13.66 11.56
N PRO A 142 8.27 14.58 11.59
CA PRO A 142 8.32 15.69 10.63
C PRO A 142 8.36 15.18 9.18
N PRO A 143 7.56 15.77 8.26
CA PRO A 143 7.46 15.31 6.87
C PRO A 143 8.78 15.31 6.10
N ASP A 144 9.71 16.24 6.36
CA ASP A 144 11.03 16.27 5.72
C ASP A 144 11.79 14.97 5.91
N ARG A 145 11.78 14.44 7.14
CA ARG A 145 12.39 13.15 7.46
C ARG A 145 11.76 12.01 6.69
N LEU A 146 10.42 11.98 6.63
CA LEU A 146 9.67 10.89 6.01
C LEU A 146 9.84 10.87 4.50
N VAL A 147 9.74 12.04 3.85
CA VAL A 147 9.90 12.17 2.40
C VAL A 147 11.33 11.83 1.99
N LYS A 148 12.33 12.36 2.70
CA LYS A 148 13.74 12.04 2.46
C LYS A 148 14.02 10.53 2.60
N TRP A 149 13.45 9.89 3.64
CA TRP A 149 13.58 8.46 3.83
C TRP A 149 12.94 7.67 2.68
N CYS A 150 11.73 8.04 2.25
CA CYS A 150 11.06 7.40 1.10
C CYS A 150 11.93 7.46 -0.16
N LEU A 151 12.41 8.65 -0.51
CA LEU A 151 13.23 8.86 -1.71
C LEU A 151 14.54 8.07 -1.67
N ALA A 152 15.20 8.03 -0.50
CA ALA A 152 16.44 7.26 -0.31
C ALA A 152 16.25 5.75 -0.48
N HIS A 153 15.04 5.24 -0.23
CA HIS A 153 14.72 3.80 -0.35
C HIS A 153 13.94 3.46 -1.63
N GLY A 154 13.74 4.43 -2.55
CA GLY A 154 12.97 4.21 -3.77
C GLY A 154 11.49 3.94 -3.54
N ILE A 155 10.95 4.40 -2.40
CA ILE A 155 9.55 4.26 -1.99
C ILE A 155 8.79 5.50 -2.45
N THR A 156 7.64 5.32 -3.10
CA THR A 156 6.78 6.41 -3.54
C THR A 156 5.99 6.98 -2.36
N PRO A 157 6.16 8.25 -1.97
CA PRO A 157 5.38 8.87 -0.91
C PRO A 157 3.98 9.30 -1.39
N LYS A 158 2.97 9.19 -0.52
CA LYS A 158 1.62 9.75 -0.65
C LYS A 158 1.36 10.71 0.51
N GLY A 159 0.92 11.93 0.24
CA GLY A 159 0.52 12.88 1.28
C GLY A 159 -0.91 12.63 1.80
N HIS A 160 -1.07 12.54 3.10
CA HIS A 160 -2.36 12.30 3.75
C HIS A 160 -2.56 13.22 4.95
N ALA A 161 -3.46 14.17 4.86
CA ALA A 161 -4.19 14.70 3.73
C ALA A 161 -3.93 16.20 3.63
N LEU A 162 -4.14 16.80 2.43
CA LEU A 162 -4.10 18.26 2.33
C LEU A 162 -5.17 18.90 3.19
N MET A 163 -6.39 18.33 3.19
CA MET A 163 -7.53 18.78 4.01
C MET A 163 -8.20 17.60 4.72
N TYR A 164 -8.06 17.56 6.02
CA TYR A 164 -8.86 16.72 6.91
C TYR A 164 -9.43 17.59 8.02
N VAL A 165 -10.57 18.21 7.74
CA VAL A 165 -11.13 19.30 8.56
C VAL A 165 -11.91 18.83 9.79
N LYS A 166 -11.71 17.58 10.24
CA LYS A 166 -12.28 17.10 11.50
C LYS A 166 -11.67 17.88 12.68
N ASN A 167 -12.52 18.39 13.59
CA ASN A 167 -12.13 19.31 14.66
C ASN A 167 -10.90 18.83 15.46
N MET A 168 -10.80 17.52 15.72
CA MET A 168 -9.69 16.94 16.48
C MET A 168 -8.33 16.98 15.73
N PHE A 169 -8.35 17.17 14.41
CA PHE A 169 -7.15 17.23 13.56
C PHE A 169 -6.84 18.63 13.05
N MET A 170 -7.65 19.61 13.47
CA MET A 170 -7.46 21.01 13.12
C MET A 170 -6.70 21.76 14.24
N PRO A 171 -5.83 22.72 13.90
CA PRO A 171 -5.20 23.56 14.90
C PRO A 171 -6.25 24.35 15.71
N ALA A 172 -5.98 24.56 17.00
CA ALA A 172 -6.90 25.29 17.87
C ALA A 172 -7.12 26.76 17.45
N TRP A 173 -6.13 27.35 16.79
CA TRP A 173 -6.13 28.75 16.34
C TRP A 173 -6.93 28.98 15.04
N THR A 174 -7.40 27.94 14.35
CA THR A 174 -8.15 28.10 13.10
C THR A 174 -9.57 28.65 13.33
N ALA A 175 -10.06 29.43 12.38
CA ALA A 175 -11.37 30.08 12.44
C ALA A 175 -12.52 29.10 12.11
N ARG A 176 -12.76 28.10 12.95
CA ARG A 176 -13.68 26.97 12.71
C ARG A 176 -15.14 27.36 12.49
N ASN A 177 -15.54 28.55 12.94
CA ASN A 177 -16.92 29.05 12.84
C ASN A 177 -17.08 30.17 11.79
N ASP A 178 -16.01 30.50 11.08
CA ASP A 178 -15.99 31.50 10.01
C ASP A 178 -15.45 30.86 8.71
N PRO A 179 -16.34 30.47 7.78
CA PRO A 179 -15.96 29.78 6.54
C PRO A 179 -15.03 30.61 5.65
N GLU A 180 -15.16 31.93 5.62
CA GLU A 180 -14.35 32.81 4.77
C GLU A 180 -12.90 32.85 5.28
N THR A 181 -12.73 33.14 6.57
CA THR A 181 -11.39 33.14 7.21
C THR A 181 -10.76 31.74 7.14
N LEU A 182 -11.54 30.68 7.41
CA LEU A 182 -11.04 29.30 7.33
C LEU A 182 -10.56 28.95 5.93
N ARG A 183 -11.24 29.43 4.89
CA ARG A 183 -10.83 29.24 3.49
C ARG A 183 -9.47 29.87 3.20
N VAL A 184 -9.24 31.11 3.66
CA VAL A 184 -7.95 31.80 3.53
C VAL A 184 -6.83 31.04 4.25
N GLN A 185 -7.09 30.59 5.49
CA GLN A 185 -6.16 29.77 6.27
C GLN A 185 -5.84 28.43 5.57
N SER A 186 -6.87 27.75 5.05
CA SER A 186 -6.73 26.50 4.31
C SER A 186 -5.92 26.65 3.01
N ALA A 187 -6.15 27.73 2.25
CA ALA A 187 -5.40 28.03 1.05
C ALA A 187 -3.90 28.24 1.35
N LYS A 188 -3.58 28.95 2.43
CA LYS A 188 -2.21 29.15 2.89
C LYS A 188 -1.56 27.82 3.28
N HIS A 189 -2.24 26.99 4.09
CA HIS A 189 -1.77 25.67 4.51
C HIS A 189 -1.46 24.76 3.31
N MET A 190 -2.39 24.67 2.36
CA MET A 190 -2.19 23.88 1.14
C MET A 190 -1.01 24.41 0.30
N ALA A 191 -0.85 25.74 0.19
CA ALA A 191 0.24 26.35 -0.57
C ALA A 191 1.62 26.08 0.05
N GLU A 192 1.74 26.12 1.37
CA GLU A 192 2.99 25.82 2.09
C GLU A 192 3.40 24.35 1.90
N ILE A 193 2.45 23.41 2.01
CA ILE A 193 2.70 21.98 1.78
C ILE A 193 3.08 21.74 0.31
N ALA A 194 2.29 22.25 -0.63
CA ALA A 194 2.52 22.04 -2.06
C ALA A 194 3.85 22.67 -2.52
N GLY A 195 4.18 23.86 -2.03
CA GLY A 195 5.44 24.52 -2.33
C GLY A 195 6.67 23.75 -1.85
N ARG A 196 6.54 23.04 -0.71
CA ARG A 196 7.65 22.27 -0.14
C ARG A 196 7.76 20.86 -0.72
N TYR A 197 6.64 20.15 -0.89
CA TYR A 197 6.62 18.71 -1.17
C TYR A 197 5.99 18.32 -2.52
N GLY A 198 5.39 19.26 -3.22
CA GLY A 198 4.62 18.94 -4.43
C GLY A 198 5.44 18.30 -5.56
N ARG A 199 6.78 18.47 -5.58
CA ARG A 199 7.68 17.82 -6.55
C ARG A 199 8.03 16.38 -6.15
N ASP A 200 8.09 16.11 -4.85
CA ASP A 200 8.59 14.85 -4.30
C ASP A 200 7.44 13.87 -4.00
N ILE A 201 6.24 14.38 -3.75
CA ILE A 201 5.05 13.58 -3.46
C ILE A 201 4.11 13.59 -4.67
N PRO A 202 4.03 12.48 -5.42
CA PRO A 202 3.22 12.42 -6.65
C PRO A 202 1.74 12.12 -6.42
N ILE A 203 1.33 11.71 -5.21
CA ILE A 203 -0.03 11.28 -4.89
C ILE A 203 -0.49 11.95 -3.60
N TRP A 204 -1.71 12.55 -3.62
CA TRP A 204 -2.26 13.29 -2.49
C TRP A 204 -3.71 12.91 -2.23
N ASP A 205 -4.03 12.61 -0.98
CA ASP A 205 -5.41 12.69 -0.50
C ASP A 205 -5.72 14.18 -0.33
N VAL A 206 -6.51 14.75 -1.26
CA VAL A 206 -6.85 16.18 -1.23
C VAL A 206 -7.83 16.47 -0.11
N VAL A 207 -8.91 15.69 -0.03
CA VAL A 207 -9.88 15.76 1.07
C VAL A 207 -10.11 14.36 1.61
N ASN A 208 -10.05 14.24 2.94
CA ASN A 208 -10.33 12.99 3.66
C ASN A 208 -11.70 13.08 4.37
N GLU A 209 -12.53 12.02 4.20
CA GLU A 209 -13.82 11.82 4.91
C GLU A 209 -14.83 12.96 4.72
N ASP A 210 -15.12 13.35 3.48
CA ASP A 210 -16.13 14.39 3.20
C ASP A 210 -17.58 13.92 3.41
N ILE A 211 -17.86 12.62 3.19
CA ILE A 211 -19.21 12.07 3.38
C ILE A 211 -19.61 12.06 4.86
N PRO A 212 -18.79 11.54 5.82
CA PRO A 212 -19.04 11.69 7.24
C PRO A 212 -19.22 13.14 7.68
N ARG A 213 -18.40 14.06 7.14
CA ARG A 213 -18.51 15.49 7.41
C ARG A 213 -19.91 16.05 7.07
N ARG A 214 -20.50 15.62 5.96
CA ARG A 214 -21.84 16.06 5.55
C ARG A 214 -22.97 15.51 6.42
N ARG A 215 -22.73 14.40 7.13
CA ARG A 215 -23.72 13.73 8.00
C ARG A 215 -23.69 14.23 9.44
N ASP A 216 -22.50 14.55 9.96
CA ASP A 216 -22.31 14.99 11.34
C ASP A 216 -21.53 16.31 11.38
N THR A 217 -22.26 17.41 11.55
CA THR A 217 -21.68 18.75 11.60
C THR A 217 -21.04 19.12 12.95
N ASN A 218 -21.29 18.35 14.03
CA ASN A 218 -20.81 18.69 15.37
C ASN A 218 -19.30 18.49 15.54
N GLN A 219 -18.72 17.55 14.79
CA GLN A 219 -17.29 17.24 14.85
C GLN A 219 -16.45 17.98 13.79
N TRP A 220 -17.08 18.85 13.00
CA TRP A 220 -16.48 19.49 11.85
C TRP A 220 -16.67 21.00 11.90
N PRO A 221 -15.71 21.79 11.40
CA PRO A 221 -15.85 23.23 11.31
C PRO A 221 -16.91 23.61 10.28
N ALA A 222 -17.41 24.84 10.37
CA ALA A 222 -18.22 25.43 9.33
C ALA A 222 -17.36 25.66 8.08
N VAL A 223 -17.64 24.93 7.01
CA VAL A 223 -17.00 25.12 5.69
C VAL A 223 -18.07 25.51 4.66
N GLY A 224 -17.67 26.28 3.64
CA GLY A 224 -18.57 26.65 2.55
C GLY A 224 -19.13 25.42 1.81
N ALA A 225 -20.29 25.56 1.20
CA ALA A 225 -20.94 24.47 0.46
C ALA A 225 -20.08 23.92 -0.68
N ASP A 226 -19.23 24.76 -1.27
CA ASP A 226 -18.29 24.42 -2.33
C ASP A 226 -16.91 23.99 -1.81
N PHE A 227 -16.75 23.70 -0.52
CA PHE A 227 -15.46 23.34 0.11
C PHE A 227 -14.75 22.21 -0.63
N LEU A 228 -15.47 21.13 -0.96
CA LEU A 228 -14.86 19.97 -1.62
C LEU A 228 -14.35 20.31 -3.04
N PRO A 229 -15.17 20.82 -3.99
CA PRO A 229 -14.65 21.17 -5.32
C PRO A 229 -13.64 22.33 -5.28
N TRP A 230 -13.76 23.26 -4.34
CA TRP A 230 -12.75 24.30 -4.13
C TRP A 230 -11.40 23.71 -3.74
N SER A 231 -11.37 22.77 -2.79
CA SER A 231 -10.13 22.11 -2.33
C SER A 231 -9.40 21.42 -3.49
N PHE A 232 -10.16 20.74 -4.38
CA PHE A 232 -9.57 20.11 -5.57
C PHE A 232 -9.05 21.12 -6.58
N ARG A 233 -9.79 22.22 -6.83
CA ARG A 233 -9.30 23.30 -7.73
C ARG A 233 -8.03 23.94 -7.18
N GLU A 234 -7.97 24.20 -5.87
CA GLU A 234 -6.78 24.77 -5.22
C GLU A 234 -5.60 23.80 -5.26
N ALA A 235 -5.80 22.52 -4.96
CA ALA A 235 -4.76 21.49 -5.10
C ALA A 235 -4.24 21.41 -6.55
N GLY A 236 -5.13 21.40 -7.54
CA GLY A 236 -4.76 21.35 -8.96
C GLY A 236 -4.01 22.60 -9.46
N ARG A 237 -4.23 23.76 -8.81
CA ARG A 237 -3.49 25.01 -9.07
C ARG A 237 -2.07 24.98 -8.47
N LEU A 238 -1.93 24.37 -7.29
CA LEU A 238 -0.69 24.39 -6.49
C LEU A 238 0.27 23.24 -6.83
N LEU A 239 -0.25 22.07 -7.14
CA LEU A 239 0.54 20.86 -7.37
C LEU A 239 0.89 20.67 -8.86
N PRO A 240 1.96 19.92 -9.18
CA PRO A 240 2.28 19.56 -10.56
C PRO A 240 1.12 18.88 -11.28
N LYS A 241 0.93 19.17 -12.58
CA LYS A 241 -0.18 18.62 -13.38
C LYS A 241 -0.26 17.10 -13.42
N GLN A 242 0.86 16.41 -13.25
CA GLN A 242 0.95 14.95 -13.18
C GLN A 242 0.60 14.39 -11.80
N ALA A 243 0.40 15.24 -10.80
CA ALA A 243 0.04 14.78 -9.45
C ALA A 243 -1.30 14.06 -9.45
N ARG A 244 -1.38 12.96 -8.72
CA ARG A 244 -2.60 12.22 -8.49
C ARG A 244 -3.36 12.81 -7.31
N LEU A 245 -4.55 13.35 -7.58
CA LEU A 245 -5.40 14.03 -6.62
C LEU A 245 -6.56 13.10 -6.25
N LEU A 246 -6.50 12.51 -5.05
CA LEU A 246 -7.49 11.57 -4.56
C LEU A 246 -8.52 12.29 -3.69
N ILE A 247 -9.78 11.90 -3.85
CA ILE A 247 -10.75 11.95 -2.77
C ILE A 247 -10.63 10.65 -1.98
N ASN A 248 -10.63 10.70 -0.65
CA ASN A 248 -10.48 9.53 0.21
C ASN A 248 -11.63 9.43 1.19
N ASP A 249 -12.37 8.30 1.17
CA ASP A 249 -13.52 8.10 2.06
C ASP A 249 -13.62 6.65 2.55
N GLY A 250 -14.51 6.42 3.53
CA GLY A 250 -14.51 5.23 4.36
C GLY A 250 -15.04 3.95 3.72
N THR A 251 -14.82 2.84 4.42
CA THR A 251 -15.32 1.52 4.06
C THR A 251 -16.85 1.51 3.96
N HIS A 252 -17.54 2.10 4.94
CA HIS A 252 -19.00 2.18 4.97
C HIS A 252 -19.56 2.97 3.78
N GLU A 253 -18.94 4.10 3.45
CA GLU A 253 -19.34 4.97 2.34
C GLU A 253 -19.22 4.28 0.98
N ALA A 254 -18.19 3.47 0.82
CA ALA A 254 -17.93 2.75 -0.43
C ALA A 254 -18.74 1.46 -0.58
N HIS A 255 -18.90 0.67 0.51
CA HIS A 255 -19.43 -0.70 0.44
C HIS A 255 -20.87 -0.84 0.93
N ASP A 256 -21.26 -0.08 1.99
CA ASP A 256 -22.55 -0.26 2.65
C ASP A 256 -23.63 0.72 2.17
N THR A 257 -23.23 1.84 1.51
CA THR A 257 -24.14 2.88 0.98
C THR A 257 -23.97 3.06 -0.53
N PRO A 258 -24.44 2.08 -1.35
CA PRO A 258 -24.21 2.11 -2.79
C PRO A 258 -24.66 3.42 -3.45
N GLY A 259 -23.82 3.98 -4.32
CA GLY A 259 -24.11 5.15 -5.13
C GLY A 259 -23.81 6.49 -4.47
N VAL A 260 -23.65 6.59 -3.14
CA VAL A 260 -23.40 7.87 -2.46
C VAL A 260 -22.02 8.42 -2.81
N TYR A 261 -21.00 7.59 -2.68
CA TYR A 261 -19.62 7.99 -2.98
C TYR A 261 -19.40 8.20 -4.47
N GLU A 262 -19.96 7.33 -5.31
CA GLU A 262 -19.92 7.47 -6.77
C GLU A 262 -20.61 8.77 -7.23
N ALA A 263 -21.75 9.15 -6.63
CA ALA A 263 -22.44 10.40 -6.95
C ALA A 263 -21.60 11.63 -6.58
N LEU A 264 -20.91 11.58 -5.42
CA LEU A 264 -20.01 12.64 -4.97
C LEU A 264 -18.87 12.85 -5.98
N ILE A 265 -18.24 11.76 -6.44
CA ILE A 265 -17.13 11.82 -7.41
C ILE A 265 -17.62 12.35 -8.76
N LYS A 266 -18.79 11.88 -9.25
CA LYS A 266 -19.42 12.39 -10.47
C LYS A 266 -19.72 13.88 -10.38
N GLY A 267 -20.20 14.35 -9.21
CA GLY A 267 -20.41 15.77 -8.96
C GLY A 267 -19.13 16.57 -9.13
N LEU A 268 -18.02 16.13 -8.54
CA LEU A 268 -16.71 16.75 -8.72
C LEU A 268 -16.28 16.82 -10.18
N GLN A 269 -16.44 15.72 -10.93
CA GLN A 269 -16.09 15.68 -12.37
C GLN A 269 -16.96 16.64 -13.19
N GLN A 270 -18.28 16.70 -12.91
CA GLN A 270 -19.22 17.61 -13.59
C GLN A 270 -18.93 19.09 -13.32
N GLU A 271 -18.43 19.41 -12.12
CA GLU A 271 -18.00 20.77 -11.76
C GLU A 271 -16.60 21.13 -12.27
N GLY A 272 -15.94 20.23 -13.02
CA GLY A 272 -14.59 20.44 -13.55
C GLY A 272 -13.49 20.47 -12.46
N ALA A 273 -13.76 19.91 -11.28
CA ALA A 273 -12.74 19.74 -10.26
C ALA A 273 -11.72 18.66 -10.70
N PRO A 274 -10.40 18.88 -10.52
CA PRO A 274 -9.37 18.02 -11.09
C PRO A 274 -9.15 16.73 -10.27
N VAL A 275 -10.26 16.08 -9.83
CA VAL A 275 -10.18 14.76 -9.21
C VAL A 275 -9.73 13.74 -10.27
N ASN A 276 -8.62 13.04 -10.00
CA ASN A 276 -8.04 12.10 -10.96
C ASN A 276 -7.62 10.76 -10.34
N GLY A 277 -8.11 10.47 -9.13
CA GLY A 277 -7.99 9.17 -8.46
C GLY A 277 -8.99 9.05 -7.31
N ILE A 278 -9.28 7.81 -6.91
CA ILE A 278 -10.25 7.48 -5.87
C ILE A 278 -9.57 6.69 -4.78
N GLY A 279 -9.59 7.18 -3.55
CA GLY A 279 -9.15 6.48 -2.35
C GLY A 279 -10.34 5.82 -1.65
N ILE A 280 -10.19 4.59 -1.26
CA ILE A 280 -11.18 3.82 -0.50
C ILE A 280 -10.48 3.24 0.72
N GLN A 281 -10.91 3.66 1.91
CA GLN A 281 -10.50 3.00 3.15
C GLN A 281 -11.13 1.60 3.23
N PHE A 282 -10.43 0.67 3.86
CA PHE A 282 -10.90 -0.70 4.04
C PHE A 282 -10.62 -1.20 5.47
N HIS A 283 -11.22 -0.54 6.45
CA HIS A 283 -11.15 -0.98 7.83
C HIS A 283 -12.20 -2.05 8.10
N VAL A 284 -11.75 -3.24 8.50
CA VAL A 284 -12.63 -4.35 8.86
C VAL A 284 -13.04 -4.21 10.33
N TYR A 285 -14.22 -3.67 10.57
CA TYR A 285 -14.76 -3.54 11.93
C TYR A 285 -15.45 -4.83 12.43
N ASN A 286 -15.97 -5.63 11.52
CA ASN A 286 -16.67 -6.88 11.82
C ASN A 286 -15.96 -8.10 11.24
N ARG A 287 -14.84 -8.51 11.86
CA ARG A 287 -14.09 -9.70 11.42
C ARG A 287 -14.96 -10.96 11.39
N ALA A 288 -15.82 -11.15 12.41
CA ALA A 288 -16.71 -12.32 12.46
C ALA A 288 -17.69 -12.37 11.28
N GLY A 289 -18.20 -11.20 10.88
CA GLY A 289 -19.05 -11.06 9.68
C GLY A 289 -18.31 -11.40 8.39
N VAL A 290 -17.04 -11.03 8.26
CA VAL A 290 -16.18 -11.41 7.11
C VAL A 290 -15.95 -12.92 7.08
N LEU A 291 -15.62 -13.52 8.23
CA LEU A 291 -15.34 -14.95 8.34
C LEU A 291 -16.56 -15.84 8.06
N ASN A 292 -17.76 -15.37 8.34
CA ASN A 292 -19.00 -16.10 8.04
C ASN A 292 -19.68 -15.69 6.73
N GLY A 293 -19.03 -14.80 5.94
CA GLY A 293 -19.51 -14.34 4.64
C GLY A 293 -20.67 -13.35 4.66
N LYS A 294 -21.06 -12.84 5.84
CA LYS A 294 -22.15 -11.85 5.98
C LYS A 294 -21.71 -10.41 5.74
N SER A 295 -20.42 -10.14 5.88
CA SER A 295 -19.83 -8.81 5.63
C SER A 295 -18.71 -8.93 4.61
N LEU A 296 -18.67 -8.01 3.66
CA LEU A 296 -17.61 -7.88 2.66
C LEU A 296 -17.27 -9.22 1.94
N PRO A 297 -18.25 -9.98 1.45
CA PRO A 297 -17.95 -11.15 0.63
C PRO A 297 -17.30 -10.72 -0.70
N PRO A 298 -16.45 -11.57 -1.32
CA PRO A 298 -15.68 -11.17 -2.52
C PRO A 298 -16.55 -10.70 -3.69
N ALA A 299 -17.76 -11.23 -3.84
CA ALA A 299 -18.71 -10.78 -4.86
C ALA A 299 -19.17 -9.33 -4.62
N GLN A 300 -19.48 -8.95 -3.38
CA GLN A 300 -19.85 -7.58 -3.02
C GLN A 300 -18.67 -6.63 -3.26
N ILE A 301 -17.46 -7.01 -2.79
CA ILE A 301 -16.25 -6.19 -2.98
C ILE A 301 -15.98 -5.97 -4.47
N SER A 302 -16.04 -7.03 -5.29
CA SER A 302 -15.85 -6.93 -6.74
C SER A 302 -16.88 -6.00 -7.40
N ALA A 303 -18.16 -6.13 -7.04
CA ALA A 303 -19.22 -5.29 -7.59
C ALA A 303 -19.03 -3.80 -7.24
N VAL A 304 -18.50 -3.50 -6.06
CA VAL A 304 -18.13 -2.14 -5.66
C VAL A 304 -17.05 -1.59 -6.60
N TYR A 305 -15.96 -2.32 -6.79
CA TYR A 305 -14.85 -1.84 -7.64
C TYR A 305 -15.22 -1.77 -9.12
N GLU A 306 -16.11 -2.63 -9.61
CA GLU A 306 -16.67 -2.52 -10.96
C GLU A 306 -17.49 -1.22 -11.13
N ARG A 307 -18.27 -0.81 -10.13
CA ARG A 307 -19.00 0.46 -10.15
C ARG A 307 -18.04 1.66 -10.19
N PHE A 308 -17.03 1.67 -9.30
CA PHE A 308 -16.01 2.72 -9.29
C PHE A 308 -15.16 2.73 -10.57
N GLY A 309 -14.86 1.58 -11.14
CA GLY A 309 -14.14 1.47 -12.42
C GLY A 309 -14.82 2.19 -13.57
N LYS A 310 -16.17 2.27 -13.56
CA LYS A 310 -16.95 3.02 -14.57
C LYS A 310 -16.74 4.53 -14.50
N LEU A 311 -16.15 5.05 -13.45
CA LEU A 311 -15.79 6.47 -13.31
C LEU A 311 -14.51 6.83 -14.10
N GLY A 312 -13.77 5.83 -14.64
CA GLY A 312 -12.58 6.03 -15.44
C GLY A 312 -11.34 6.52 -14.67
N LEU A 313 -11.35 6.43 -13.34
CA LEU A 313 -10.27 6.85 -12.48
C LEU A 313 -9.58 5.65 -11.82
N PRO A 314 -8.24 5.71 -11.59
CA PRO A 314 -7.56 4.67 -10.83
C PRO A 314 -8.03 4.64 -9.38
N LEU A 315 -8.14 3.42 -8.84
CA LEU A 315 -8.57 3.16 -7.47
C LEU A 315 -7.35 2.88 -6.59
N TYR A 316 -7.41 3.32 -5.35
CA TYR A 316 -6.43 3.04 -4.30
C TYR A 316 -7.16 2.55 -3.06
N ILE A 317 -6.78 1.39 -2.54
CA ILE A 317 -7.20 0.97 -1.20
C ILE A 317 -6.23 1.63 -0.23
N THR A 318 -6.68 2.71 0.41
CA THR A 318 -5.80 3.68 1.05
C THR A 318 -5.48 3.40 2.50
N GLU A 319 -6.33 2.61 3.17
CA GLU A 319 -6.22 2.34 4.61
C GLU A 319 -6.82 0.97 4.90
N ILE A 320 -5.98 0.00 5.26
CA ILE A 320 -6.44 -1.36 5.53
C ILE A 320 -6.15 -1.71 6.98
N THR A 321 -7.17 -2.11 7.72
CA THR A 321 -7.05 -2.72 9.05
C THR A 321 -7.87 -4.00 9.09
N VAL A 322 -7.24 -5.11 9.46
CA VAL A 322 -7.92 -6.36 9.79
C VAL A 322 -7.53 -6.73 11.21
N PRO A 323 -8.48 -6.87 12.16
CA PRO A 323 -8.17 -7.22 13.54
C PRO A 323 -7.47 -8.57 13.67
N GLY A 324 -6.39 -8.60 14.47
CA GLY A 324 -5.63 -9.81 14.81
C GLY A 324 -5.76 -10.24 16.28
N ASN A 325 -6.65 -9.60 17.05
CA ASN A 325 -6.88 -9.92 18.46
C ASN A 325 -7.78 -11.16 18.66
N GLY A 326 -7.85 -11.66 19.90
CA GLY A 326 -8.66 -12.80 20.29
C GLY A 326 -8.04 -14.14 19.87
N ASP A 327 -8.75 -15.24 20.17
CA ASP A 327 -8.27 -16.59 19.93
C ASP A 327 -8.01 -16.83 18.43
N ASN A 328 -6.84 -17.36 18.10
CA ASN A 328 -6.36 -17.58 16.74
C ASN A 328 -6.45 -16.32 15.85
N GLY A 329 -6.47 -15.13 16.48
CA GLY A 329 -6.72 -13.87 15.79
C GLY A 329 -5.68 -13.55 14.72
N ALA A 330 -4.40 -13.88 14.95
CA ALA A 330 -3.33 -13.63 13.99
C ALA A 330 -3.44 -14.50 12.73
N GLU A 331 -3.83 -15.77 12.87
CA GLU A 331 -4.04 -16.70 11.77
C GLU A 331 -5.29 -16.34 10.96
N LEU A 332 -6.38 -15.95 11.65
CA LEU A 332 -7.60 -15.45 10.99
C LEU A 332 -7.34 -14.14 10.26
N GLN A 333 -6.54 -13.24 10.83
CA GLN A 333 -6.06 -12.03 10.16
C GLN A 333 -5.32 -12.39 8.87
N ALA A 334 -4.38 -13.34 8.94
CA ALA A 334 -3.57 -13.76 7.79
C ALA A 334 -4.44 -14.33 6.66
N ALA A 335 -5.41 -15.19 6.99
CA ALA A 335 -6.32 -15.75 5.99
C ALA A 335 -7.15 -14.66 5.27
N ILE A 336 -7.66 -13.68 6.00
CA ILE A 336 -8.41 -12.57 5.42
C ILE A 336 -7.48 -11.71 4.54
N VAL A 337 -6.32 -11.33 5.06
CA VAL A 337 -5.33 -10.47 4.38
C VAL A 337 -4.87 -11.11 3.07
N GLU A 338 -4.51 -12.38 3.06
CA GLU A 338 -4.08 -13.09 1.86
C GLU A 338 -5.14 -13.03 0.76
N ASN A 339 -6.39 -13.34 1.09
CA ASN A 339 -7.48 -13.37 0.13
C ASN A 339 -7.85 -11.97 -0.39
N LEU A 340 -7.87 -10.96 0.48
CA LEU A 340 -8.11 -9.57 0.08
C LEU A 340 -7.02 -9.05 -0.85
N TYR A 341 -5.75 -9.30 -0.54
CA TYR A 341 -4.64 -8.86 -1.41
C TYR A 341 -4.67 -9.56 -2.77
N ARG A 342 -5.02 -10.85 -2.84
CA ARG A 342 -5.24 -11.55 -4.11
C ARG A 342 -6.36 -10.91 -4.92
N LEU A 343 -7.48 -10.58 -4.27
CA LEU A 343 -8.60 -9.92 -4.93
C LEU A 343 -8.20 -8.53 -5.44
N TRP A 344 -7.60 -7.70 -4.61
CA TRP A 344 -7.18 -6.34 -5.03
C TRP A 344 -6.11 -6.35 -6.11
N PHE A 345 -5.10 -7.20 -5.97
CA PHE A 345 -4.06 -7.31 -6.98
C PHE A 345 -4.59 -7.82 -8.31
N SER A 346 -5.62 -8.67 -8.31
CA SER A 346 -6.27 -9.14 -9.53
C SER A 346 -7.27 -8.14 -10.13
N THR A 347 -7.78 -7.16 -9.36
CA THR A 347 -8.83 -6.25 -9.81
C THR A 347 -8.27 -5.19 -10.75
N PRO A 348 -8.77 -5.10 -12.01
CA PRO A 348 -8.40 -4.03 -12.92
C PRO A 348 -8.72 -2.65 -12.33
N GLY A 349 -7.89 -1.65 -12.61
CA GLY A 349 -8.09 -0.28 -12.13
C GLY A 349 -7.59 0.00 -10.71
N ILE A 350 -7.39 -1.00 -9.85
CA ILE A 350 -6.70 -0.78 -8.59
C ILE A 350 -5.20 -0.58 -8.86
N ALA A 351 -4.67 0.58 -8.46
CA ALA A 351 -3.29 0.98 -8.66
C ALA A 351 -2.41 0.71 -7.43
N GLY A 352 -3.01 0.62 -6.24
CA GLY A 352 -2.26 0.37 -5.01
C GLY A 352 -3.14 0.02 -3.82
N VAL A 353 -2.50 -0.57 -2.81
CA VAL A 353 -3.09 -0.95 -1.53
C VAL A 353 -2.18 -0.49 -0.39
N THR A 354 -2.76 0.00 0.71
CA THR A 354 -2.00 0.54 1.83
C THR A 354 -2.48 -0.06 3.14
N TRP A 355 -1.62 -0.80 3.82
CA TRP A 355 -1.84 -1.24 5.19
C TRP A 355 -1.79 -0.06 6.15
N TRP A 356 -2.69 0.00 7.17
CA TRP A 356 -2.78 1.24 7.93
C TRP A 356 -1.73 1.36 9.06
N ASN A 357 -1.46 0.31 9.80
CA ASN A 357 -0.45 0.34 10.87
C ASN A 357 0.45 -0.89 10.78
N LEU A 358 1.76 -0.71 10.59
CA LEU A 358 2.68 -1.82 10.39
C LEU A 358 2.84 -2.67 11.66
N GLY A 359 2.98 -2.05 12.84
CA GLY A 359 3.22 -2.74 14.11
C GLY A 359 2.07 -2.61 15.10
N ASP A 360 1.83 -3.66 15.87
CA ASP A 360 0.95 -3.62 17.04
C ASP A 360 1.53 -2.64 18.09
N GLY A 361 0.65 -1.93 18.82
CA GLY A 361 1.06 -0.91 19.79
C GLY A 361 1.46 0.44 19.18
N ALA A 362 1.52 0.54 17.85
CA ALA A 362 1.86 1.75 17.11
C ALA A 362 0.66 2.41 16.44
N ALA A 363 -0.56 1.95 16.73
CA ALA A 363 -1.81 2.47 16.19
C ALA A 363 -2.41 3.60 17.06
N PHE A 364 -3.51 4.19 16.59
CA PHE A 364 -4.19 5.28 17.28
C PHE A 364 -5.29 4.73 18.22
N LEU A 365 -5.30 5.18 19.49
CA LEU A 365 -6.36 4.87 20.46
C LEU A 365 -6.84 3.39 20.42
N GLU A 366 -8.14 3.20 20.13
CA GLU A 366 -8.80 1.89 20.14
C GLU A 366 -8.27 0.92 19.04
N GLU A 367 -7.64 1.44 17.99
CA GLU A 367 -7.00 0.59 16.96
C GLU A 367 -5.92 -0.33 17.56
N ASN A 368 -5.25 0.10 18.64
CA ASN A 368 -4.26 -0.72 19.34
C ASN A 368 -4.86 -1.99 19.92
N LYS A 369 -6.14 -1.96 20.37
CA LYS A 369 -6.83 -3.12 20.93
C LYS A 369 -7.16 -4.16 19.87
N ALA A 370 -7.26 -3.75 18.62
CA ALA A 370 -7.54 -4.64 17.49
C ALA A 370 -6.32 -5.51 17.11
N LEU A 371 -5.11 -5.19 17.57
CA LEU A 371 -3.85 -5.84 17.14
C LEU A 371 -3.79 -5.99 15.63
N GLY A 372 -4.10 -4.88 14.93
CA GLY A 372 -4.22 -4.82 13.48
C GLY A 372 -2.88 -4.73 12.73
N GLY A 373 -1.74 -4.72 13.43
CA GLY A 373 -0.42 -4.69 12.82
C GLY A 373 -0.09 -5.96 12.03
N LEU A 374 0.81 -5.85 11.08
CA LEU A 374 1.47 -6.99 10.41
C LEU A 374 2.64 -7.52 11.23
N LEU A 375 3.20 -6.67 12.09
CA LEU A 375 4.23 -7.01 13.07
C LEU A 375 3.62 -6.98 14.47
N ASP A 376 4.18 -7.76 15.39
CA ASP A 376 3.83 -7.71 16.80
C ASP A 376 4.42 -6.44 17.48
N LYS A 377 4.20 -6.30 18.80
CA LYS A 377 4.74 -5.16 19.59
C LYS A 377 6.28 -5.11 19.63
N ASP A 378 6.97 -6.22 19.36
CA ASP A 378 8.42 -6.33 19.30
C ASP A 378 8.95 -6.19 17.87
N MET A 379 8.09 -5.74 16.94
CA MET A 379 8.35 -5.60 15.50
C MET A 379 8.79 -6.92 14.84
N LYS A 380 8.28 -8.06 15.31
CA LYS A 380 8.47 -9.37 14.69
C LYS A 380 7.31 -9.67 13.74
N PRO A 381 7.57 -10.33 12.59
CA PRO A 381 6.55 -10.70 11.62
C PRO A 381 5.44 -11.58 12.21
N LYS A 382 4.19 -11.17 12.02
CA LYS A 382 3.00 -11.99 12.27
C LYS A 382 2.65 -12.84 11.04
N PRO A 383 1.77 -13.85 11.16
CA PRO A 383 1.34 -14.68 10.02
C PRO A 383 0.87 -13.87 8.81
N ALA A 384 0.18 -12.74 9.01
CA ALA A 384 -0.26 -11.86 7.93
C ALA A 384 0.91 -11.21 7.17
N TYR A 385 1.99 -10.80 7.88
CA TYR A 385 3.21 -10.30 7.24
C TYR A 385 3.84 -11.37 6.35
N LEU A 386 3.99 -12.59 6.87
CA LEU A 386 4.59 -13.72 6.14
C LEU A 386 3.76 -14.10 4.91
N ALA A 387 2.43 -14.01 4.99
CA ALA A 387 1.56 -14.20 3.84
C ALA A 387 1.80 -13.15 2.76
N LEU A 388 1.90 -11.87 3.13
CA LEU A 388 2.21 -10.78 2.18
C LEU A 388 3.61 -10.91 1.58
N ASP A 389 4.61 -11.29 2.38
CA ASP A 389 5.98 -11.50 1.89
C ASP A 389 6.02 -12.61 0.82
N ARG A 390 5.34 -13.72 1.06
CA ARG A 390 5.19 -14.80 0.07
C ARG A 390 4.49 -14.31 -1.20
N LEU A 391 3.39 -13.57 -1.08
CA LEU A 391 2.66 -13.03 -2.23
C LEU A 391 3.53 -12.07 -3.04
N ILE A 392 4.10 -11.05 -2.40
CA ILE A 392 4.77 -9.93 -3.08
C ILE A 392 6.18 -10.32 -3.55
N ASN A 393 6.93 -11.04 -2.71
CA ASN A 393 8.34 -11.32 -2.96
C ASN A 393 8.61 -12.70 -3.60
N THR A 394 7.57 -13.56 -3.72
CA THR A 394 7.71 -14.88 -4.34
C THR A 394 6.68 -15.10 -5.45
N GLU A 395 5.38 -15.12 -5.13
CA GLU A 395 4.35 -15.48 -6.13
C GLU A 395 4.19 -14.43 -7.23
N TRP A 396 4.26 -13.16 -6.87
CA TRP A 396 4.07 -12.03 -7.79
C TRP A 396 5.40 -11.41 -8.24
N LYS A 397 6.48 -12.12 -8.15
CA LYS A 397 7.81 -11.63 -8.50
C LYS A 397 8.37 -12.36 -9.72
N THR A 398 8.98 -11.61 -10.64
CA THR A 398 9.67 -12.17 -11.79
C THR A 398 11.15 -12.29 -11.50
N ALA A 399 11.67 -13.53 -11.57
CA ALA A 399 13.09 -13.83 -11.51
C ALA A 399 13.38 -14.95 -12.53
N LEU A 400 14.19 -14.66 -13.56
CA LEU A 400 14.44 -15.55 -14.68
C LEU A 400 15.93 -15.61 -14.99
N ARG A 401 16.37 -16.76 -15.52
CA ARG A 401 17.66 -16.93 -16.18
C ARG A 401 17.38 -17.49 -17.56
N LEU A 402 17.75 -16.75 -18.59
CA LEU A 402 17.47 -17.05 -20.00
C LEU A 402 18.73 -16.88 -20.82
N GLU A 403 18.75 -17.43 -22.03
CA GLU A 403 19.85 -17.29 -23.00
C GLU A 403 19.30 -16.68 -24.29
N SER A 404 20.08 -15.80 -24.93
CA SER A 404 19.71 -15.20 -26.21
C SER A 404 19.78 -16.19 -27.36
N ASP A 405 18.83 -16.08 -28.29
CA ASP A 405 18.77 -16.87 -29.52
C ASP A 405 19.85 -16.46 -30.56
N ALA A 406 19.82 -17.06 -31.73
CA ALA A 406 20.75 -16.76 -32.83
C ALA A 406 20.68 -15.30 -33.32
N ALA A 407 19.57 -14.61 -33.09
CA ALA A 407 19.37 -13.18 -33.35
C ALA A 407 19.72 -12.28 -32.15
N GLY A 408 20.34 -12.82 -31.10
CA GLY A 408 20.68 -12.12 -29.88
C GLY A 408 19.47 -11.74 -29.04
N LYS A 409 18.30 -12.38 -29.24
CA LYS A 409 17.03 -11.99 -28.61
C LYS A 409 16.62 -12.92 -27.47
N VAL A 410 15.99 -12.31 -26.44
CA VAL A 410 15.31 -13.00 -25.35
C VAL A 410 13.91 -12.43 -25.24
N SER A 411 12.91 -13.29 -25.16
CA SER A 411 11.52 -12.92 -24.90
C SER A 411 11.07 -13.48 -23.56
N PHE A 412 10.38 -12.66 -22.77
CA PHE A 412 9.79 -13.12 -21.52
C PHE A 412 8.50 -12.37 -21.21
N ARG A 413 7.65 -12.99 -20.37
CA ARG A 413 6.50 -12.37 -19.75
C ARG A 413 6.75 -12.22 -18.26
N GLY A 414 6.61 -11.01 -17.72
CA GLY A 414 6.89 -10.70 -16.34
C GLY A 414 5.89 -9.74 -15.71
N PHE A 415 5.92 -9.59 -14.39
CA PHE A 415 5.15 -8.58 -13.70
C PHE A 415 5.65 -7.18 -14.04
N LEU A 416 4.72 -6.23 -14.19
CA LEU A 416 5.04 -4.84 -14.51
C LEU A 416 5.87 -4.19 -13.40
N GLY A 417 6.88 -3.41 -13.77
CA GLY A 417 7.75 -2.72 -12.83
C GLY A 417 9.21 -2.60 -13.26
N LYS A 418 10.07 -2.29 -12.30
CA LYS A 418 11.50 -2.05 -12.52
C LYS A 418 12.31 -3.34 -12.35
N TYR A 419 13.31 -3.54 -13.22
CA TYR A 419 14.16 -4.71 -13.25
C TYR A 419 15.63 -4.33 -13.25
N SER A 420 16.48 -5.22 -12.74
CA SER A 420 17.87 -5.31 -13.12
C SER A 420 18.07 -6.52 -14.02
N ILE A 421 18.86 -6.34 -15.07
CA ILE A 421 19.21 -7.39 -16.03
C ILE A 421 20.72 -7.49 -16.07
N ARG A 422 21.25 -8.61 -15.62
CA ARG A 422 22.67 -8.92 -15.74
C ARG A 422 22.88 -9.75 -16.98
N ILE A 423 23.71 -9.26 -17.90
CA ILE A 423 24.07 -9.92 -19.15
C ILE A 423 25.51 -10.40 -19.07
N THR A 424 25.76 -11.67 -19.39
CA THR A 424 27.08 -12.31 -19.39
C THR A 424 27.32 -12.97 -20.71
N VAL A 425 28.53 -12.70 -21.33
CA VAL A 425 29.04 -13.33 -22.56
C VAL A 425 30.49 -13.68 -22.31
N GLY A 426 30.82 -14.95 -22.24
CA GLY A 426 32.16 -15.40 -21.85
C GLY A 426 32.55 -14.85 -20.46
N ALA A 427 33.62 -14.07 -20.38
CA ALA A 427 34.09 -13.43 -19.16
C ALA A 427 33.48 -12.04 -18.93
N ASN A 428 32.80 -11.46 -19.90
CA ASN A 428 32.24 -10.11 -19.83
C ASN A 428 30.88 -10.13 -19.17
N THR A 429 30.67 -9.27 -18.16
CA THR A 429 29.39 -9.13 -17.46
C THR A 429 29.05 -7.67 -17.29
N ARG A 430 27.76 -7.31 -17.55
CA ARG A 430 27.25 -5.94 -17.37
C ARG A 430 25.83 -5.95 -16.82
N ASP A 431 25.53 -4.97 -15.93
CA ASP A 431 24.22 -4.79 -15.33
C ASP A 431 23.48 -3.61 -16.00
N TYR A 432 22.19 -3.83 -16.30
CA TYR A 432 21.32 -2.85 -16.92
C TYR A 432 20.04 -2.66 -16.08
N ALA A 433 19.54 -1.44 -16.07
CA ALA A 433 18.20 -1.15 -15.58
C ALA A 433 17.18 -1.30 -16.72
N PHE A 434 16.03 -1.90 -16.43
CA PHE A 434 14.94 -2.09 -17.38
C PHE A 434 13.61 -1.78 -16.69
N ASN A 435 12.67 -1.19 -17.42
CA ASN A 435 11.30 -0.96 -16.91
C ASN A 435 10.31 -1.66 -17.83
N LEU A 436 9.57 -2.62 -17.28
CA LEU A 436 8.47 -3.29 -17.96
C LEU A 436 7.18 -2.57 -17.61
N SER A 437 6.66 -1.81 -18.54
CA SER A 437 5.38 -1.10 -18.43
C SER A 437 4.33 -1.73 -19.33
N ARG A 438 3.05 -1.43 -19.05
CA ARG A 438 1.95 -1.91 -19.87
C ARG A 438 2.05 -1.34 -21.28
N SER A 439 2.10 -2.23 -22.27
CA SER A 439 2.04 -1.90 -23.69
C SER A 439 1.22 -2.96 -24.43
N SER A 440 0.53 -2.54 -25.48
CA SER A 440 -0.18 -3.46 -26.39
C SER A 440 0.76 -4.22 -27.35
N VAL A 441 2.00 -3.75 -27.45
CA VAL A 441 3.04 -4.37 -28.28
C VAL A 441 4.28 -4.56 -27.43
N PRO A 442 4.94 -5.76 -27.46
CA PRO A 442 6.21 -5.97 -26.77
C PRO A 442 7.25 -4.95 -27.26
N SER A 443 7.80 -4.16 -26.34
CA SER A 443 8.85 -3.21 -26.69
C SER A 443 10.19 -3.95 -26.85
N LEU A 444 10.82 -3.79 -28.00
CA LEU A 444 12.20 -4.26 -28.20
C LEU A 444 13.13 -3.27 -27.48
N THR A 445 13.89 -3.77 -26.52
CA THR A 445 14.95 -3.02 -25.85
C THR A 445 16.29 -3.62 -26.22
N THR A 446 17.21 -2.80 -26.76
CA THR A 446 18.55 -3.25 -27.14
C THR A 446 19.55 -2.87 -26.06
N PHE A 447 20.33 -3.84 -25.60
CA PHE A 447 21.47 -3.64 -24.70
C PHE A 447 22.78 -3.97 -25.42
N GLN A 448 23.73 -3.05 -25.34
CA GLN A 448 25.05 -3.21 -25.94
C GLN A 448 26.05 -3.70 -24.90
N LEU A 449 26.74 -4.79 -25.20
CA LEU A 449 27.82 -5.34 -24.40
C LEU A 449 29.14 -5.08 -25.12
N ASP A 450 30.03 -4.34 -24.47
CA ASP A 450 31.38 -3.99 -25.01
C ASP A 450 32.36 -5.11 -24.75
#